data_a107b93fb8dbe6374358e7b36a7773a0
#
_entry.id   a107b93fb8dbe6374358e7b36a7773a0
#
_cell.length_a   1.000
_cell.length_b   1.000
_cell.length_c   1.000
_cell.angle_alpha   90.00
_cell.angle_beta   90.00
_cell.angle_gamma   90.00
#
_symmetry.space_group_name_H-M   'P 1'
#
loop_
_entity.id
_entity.type
_entity.pdbx_description
1 polymer ?
#
loop_
_entity_poly.entity_id
_entity_poly.type
_entity_poly.pdbx_seq_one_letter_code
_entity_poly.pdbx_strand_id
1 'polypeptide(L)' 'TLVSDDPFEGQGVRLEWPPGRDVGIEEIQLVTGCERVVAFPDFCCAWADLSGGTGTPAVLRAHWAAWLAPPEEVT' A
#
# COMPACT_ATOMS: atom_id res chain seq x y z
N THR A 1 -10.65 23.59 4.70
CA THR A 1 -9.33 23.16 4.30
C THR A 1 -9.22 21.64 4.39
N LEU A 2 -8.89 21.05 3.30
CA LEU A 2 -8.70 19.62 3.29
C LEU A 2 -7.34 19.30 3.85
N VAL A 3 -7.35 18.48 4.87
CA VAL A 3 -6.10 17.99 5.44
C VAL A 3 -5.83 16.65 4.78
N SER A 4 -4.75 16.59 4.06
CA SER A 4 -4.35 15.34 3.45
C SER A 4 -3.73 14.44 4.51
N ASP A 5 -4.16 13.20 4.53
CA ASP A 5 -3.56 12.21 5.43
C ASP A 5 -2.27 11.65 4.86
N ASP A 6 -1.89 12.11 3.68
CA ASP A 6 -0.71 11.63 3.00
C ASP A 6 0.55 12.14 3.69
N PRO A 7 1.34 11.26 4.32
CA PRO A 7 2.57 11.67 4.98
C PRO A 7 3.68 12.06 4.01
N PHE A 8 3.47 11.87 2.72
CA PHE A 8 4.47 12.16 1.70
C PHE A 8 4.08 13.35 0.82
N GLU A 9 3.18 14.18 1.32
CA GLU A 9 2.82 15.46 0.68
C GLU A 9 2.35 15.29 -0.77
N GLY A 10 1.47 14.35 -0.98
CA GLY A 10 0.92 14.11 -2.29
C GLY A 10 1.68 13.10 -3.13
N GLN A 11 2.81 12.64 -2.63
CA GLN A 11 3.62 11.65 -3.33
C GLN A 11 3.31 10.23 -2.86
N GLY A 12 2.34 10.06 -1.99
CA GLY A 12 2.03 8.76 -1.42
C GLY A 12 0.87 8.09 -2.09
N VAL A 13 0.85 6.77 -2.00
CA VAL A 13 -0.27 5.95 -2.44
C VAL A 13 -0.85 5.26 -1.24
N ARG A 14 -2.15 5.44 -1.04
CA ARG A 14 -2.82 4.80 0.07
C ARG A 14 -3.15 3.36 -0.28
N LEU A 15 -2.77 2.46 0.62
CA LEU A 15 -3.04 1.04 0.47
C LEU A 15 -3.86 0.59 1.66
N GLU A 16 -4.89 -0.20 1.41
CA GLU A 16 -5.78 -0.67 2.46
C GLU A 16 -5.91 -2.17 2.41
N TRP A 17 -6.23 -2.77 3.55
CA TRP A 17 -6.47 -4.19 3.63
C TRP A 17 -7.62 -4.48 4.58
N PRO A 18 -8.27 -5.65 4.44
CA PRO A 18 -9.41 -5.99 5.28
C PRO A 18 -8.98 -6.18 6.75
N PRO A 19 -9.87 -5.88 7.68
CA PRO A 19 -9.58 -6.16 9.09
C PRO A 19 -9.31 -7.65 9.29
N GLY A 20 -8.36 -7.93 10.15
CA GLY A 20 -7.97 -9.30 10.41
C GLY A 20 -6.85 -9.81 9.53
N ARG A 21 -6.50 -9.07 8.48
CA ARG A 21 -5.37 -9.42 7.64
C ARG A 21 -4.09 -8.85 8.26
N ASP A 22 -3.09 -9.70 8.45
CA ASP A 22 -1.80 -9.26 8.96
C ASP A 22 -0.95 -8.73 7.82
N VAL A 23 -0.60 -7.45 7.92
CA VAL A 23 0.25 -6.83 6.91
C VAL A 23 1.37 -6.08 7.62
N GLY A 24 2.59 -6.43 7.31
CA GLY A 24 3.76 -5.77 7.88
C GLY A 24 4.39 -4.80 6.90
N ILE A 25 5.20 -3.89 7.44
CA ILE A 25 5.88 -2.89 6.62
C ILE A 25 6.77 -3.56 5.58
N GLU A 26 7.46 -4.62 5.97
CA GLU A 26 8.36 -5.32 5.04
C GLU A 26 7.58 -5.90 3.85
N GLU A 27 6.39 -6.41 4.12
CA GLU A 27 5.56 -6.93 3.05
C GLU A 27 5.12 -5.83 2.10
N ILE A 28 4.76 -4.67 2.64
CA ILE A 28 4.35 -3.55 1.82
C ILE A 28 5.51 -3.09 0.95
N GLN A 29 6.70 -3.01 1.52
CA GLN A 29 7.89 -2.63 0.77
C GLN A 29 8.18 -3.60 -0.36
N LEU A 30 8.01 -4.89 -0.08
CA LEU A 30 8.27 -5.91 -1.07
C LEU A 30 7.28 -5.86 -2.22
N VAL A 31 6.00 -5.70 -1.88
CA VAL A 31 4.95 -5.69 -2.90
C VAL A 31 4.99 -4.43 -3.74
N THR A 32 5.24 -3.29 -3.12
CA THR A 32 5.21 -2.02 -3.82
C THR A 32 6.55 -1.63 -4.43
N GLY A 33 7.63 -2.17 -3.90
CA GLY A 33 8.96 -1.74 -4.30
C GLY A 33 9.37 -0.39 -3.73
N CYS A 34 8.56 0.17 -2.84
CA CYS A 34 8.85 1.46 -2.23
C CYS A 34 9.66 1.28 -0.96
N GLU A 35 10.72 2.05 -0.81
CA GLU A 35 11.53 1.99 0.40
C GLU A 35 10.87 2.67 1.59
N ARG A 36 10.15 3.74 1.31
CA ARG A 36 9.52 4.52 2.37
C ARG A 36 8.04 4.16 2.45
N VAL A 37 7.67 3.59 3.56
CA VAL A 37 6.30 3.16 3.81
C VAL A 37 5.94 3.51 5.23
N VAL A 38 4.77 4.09 5.40
CA VAL A 38 4.22 4.38 6.73
C VAL A 38 2.96 3.55 6.89
N ALA A 39 2.96 2.67 7.87
CA ALA A 39 1.80 1.81 8.10
C ALA A 39 0.99 2.31 9.29
N PHE A 40 -0.31 2.21 9.16
CA PHE A 40 -1.25 2.52 10.23
C PHE A 40 -2.11 1.29 10.49
N PRO A 41 -1.57 0.32 11.22
CA PRO A 41 -2.29 -0.96 11.42
C PRO A 41 -3.65 -0.80 12.05
N ASP A 42 -3.82 0.20 12.92
CA ASP A 42 -5.09 0.44 13.57
C ASP A 42 -6.20 0.80 12.58
N PHE A 43 -5.82 1.35 11.45
CA PHE A 43 -6.76 1.74 10.41
C PHE A 43 -6.73 0.80 9.22
N CYS A 44 -5.95 -0.28 9.33
CA CYS A 44 -5.78 -1.24 8.25
C CYS A 44 -5.39 -0.56 6.95
N CYS A 45 -4.45 0.37 7.02
CA CYS A 45 -3.99 1.09 5.84
C CYS A 45 -2.53 1.50 5.99
N ALA A 46 -1.94 1.86 4.88
CA ALA A 46 -0.56 2.33 4.83
C ALA A 46 -0.40 3.29 3.66
N TRP A 47 0.68 4.03 3.69
CA TRP A 47 1.06 4.92 2.60
C TRP A 47 2.43 4.53 2.10
N ALA A 48 2.57 4.41 0.81
CA ALA A 48 3.84 4.11 0.16
C ALA A 48 4.30 5.34 -0.62
N ASP A 49 5.58 5.67 -0.49
CA ASP A 49 6.14 6.85 -1.11
C ASP A 49 6.55 6.59 -2.54
N LEU A 50 5.97 7.33 -3.47
CA LEU A 50 6.28 7.20 -4.89
C LEU A 50 7.40 8.12 -5.36
N SER A 51 7.92 8.97 -4.50
CA SER A 51 8.93 9.94 -4.91
C SER A 51 10.22 9.26 -5.39
N GLY A 52 10.38 7.98 -5.09
CA GLY A 52 11.54 7.22 -5.56
C GLY A 52 11.44 6.74 -6.99
N GLY A 53 10.32 6.99 -7.67
CA GLY A 53 10.21 6.64 -9.08
C GLY A 53 9.91 5.17 -9.35
N THR A 54 9.21 4.51 -8.45
CA THR A 54 8.97 3.07 -8.57
C THR A 54 7.68 2.73 -9.30
N GLY A 55 7.14 3.65 -10.07
CA GLY A 55 5.94 3.38 -10.85
C GLY A 55 4.88 4.42 -10.61
N THR A 56 3.65 4.09 -11.01
CA THR A 56 2.52 5.00 -10.87
C THR A 56 1.58 4.49 -9.78
N PRO A 57 0.73 5.37 -9.24
CA PRO A 57 -0.26 4.92 -8.25
C PRO A 57 -1.13 3.77 -8.74
N ALA A 58 -1.51 3.80 -10.00
CA ALA A 58 -2.36 2.76 -10.57
C ALA A 58 -1.65 1.41 -10.55
N VAL A 59 -0.37 1.40 -10.92
CA VAL A 59 0.42 0.18 -10.94
C VAL A 59 0.57 -0.39 -9.52
N LEU A 60 0.87 0.47 -8.57
CA LEU A 60 1.04 0.01 -7.18
C LEU A 60 -0.25 -0.52 -6.62
N ARG A 61 -1.36 0.14 -6.90
CA ARG A 61 -2.65 -0.35 -6.43
C ARG A 61 -3.02 -1.68 -7.05
N ALA A 62 -2.68 -1.85 -8.32
CA ALA A 62 -2.95 -3.12 -8.99
C ALA A 62 -2.13 -4.26 -8.37
N HIS A 63 -0.86 -4.00 -8.11
CA HIS A 63 -0.01 -5.00 -7.46
C HIS A 63 -0.51 -5.32 -6.06
N TRP A 64 -0.92 -4.30 -5.33
CA TRP A 64 -1.42 -4.47 -3.99
C TRP A 64 -2.71 -5.28 -3.97
N ALA A 65 -3.63 -4.96 -4.87
CA ALA A 65 -4.88 -5.69 -4.97
C ALA A 65 -4.63 -7.15 -5.33
N ALA A 66 -3.71 -7.40 -6.24
CA ALA A 66 -3.37 -8.76 -6.62
C ALA A 66 -2.77 -9.54 -5.45
N TRP A 67 -1.94 -8.88 -4.66
CA TRP A 67 -1.33 -9.51 -3.49
C TRP A 67 -2.35 -9.81 -2.41
N LEU A 68 -3.32 -8.92 -2.23
CA LEU A 68 -4.36 -9.10 -1.22
C LEU A 68 -5.41 -10.14 -1.62
N ALA A 69 -5.60 -10.34 -2.91
CA ALA A 69 -6.62 -11.24 -3.38
C ALA A 69 -6.34 -12.65 -2.87
N PRO A 70 -7.37 -13.38 -2.43
CA PRO A 70 -7.16 -14.76 -2.01
C PRO A 70 -6.69 -15.59 -3.20
N PRO A 71 -5.89 -16.63 -2.95
CA PRO A 71 -5.45 -17.48 -4.03
C PRO A 71 -6.66 -18.06 -4.73
N GLU A 72 -6.63 -18.03 -6.05
CA GLU A 72 -7.71 -18.57 -6.81
C GLU A 72 -7.78 -20.07 -6.65
N GLU A 73 -8.96 -20.53 -6.36
CA GLU A 73 -9.17 -21.95 -6.28
C GLU A 73 -9.21 -22.51 -7.68
N VAL A 74 -8.15 -23.12 -8.07
CA VAL A 74 -8.12 -23.79 -9.35
C VAL A 74 -8.53 -25.22 -9.13
N THR A 75 -9.67 -25.52 -9.59
CA THR A 75 -10.17 -26.88 -9.49
C THR A 75 -10.07 -27.57 -10.81
#